data_a1ff2a74f259c71f6c3fe7e0a47a2c4a
#
_entry.id   a1ff2a74f259c71f6c3fe7e0a47a2c4a
#
_cell.length_a   1.000
_cell.length_b   1.000
_cell.length_c   1.000
_cell.angle_alpha   90.00
_cell.angle_beta   90.00
_cell.angle_gamma   90.00
#
_symmetry.space_group_name_H-M   'P 1'
#
loop_
_entity.id
_entity.type
_entity.pdbx_description
1 polymer ?
#
loop_
_entity_poly.entity_id
_entity_poly.type
_entity_poly.pdbx_seq_one_letter_code
_entity_poly.pdbx_strand_id
1 'polypeptide(L)'
;MLAWMIIALVLQAGMGQAQNASSQQRWQGFVTDTHCGTNCQVTKNMTPDKKCVDRCVREGSKYGLWVGNHVYTLEPQSKAARYAARDVTVTGTLDGETIHIDSIEPSKRAATEKSTGQ
;
A
#
# COMPACT_ATOMS: atom_id res chain seq x y z
N MET A 1 66.86 12.21 2.45
CA MET A 1 66.48 11.90 1.91
C MET A 1 65.40 11.35 1.88
N LEU A 2 64.69 11.25 1.56
CA LEU A 2 63.67 10.77 1.42
C LEU A 2 62.53 10.76 1.84
N ALA A 3 61.81 10.91 1.64
CA ALA A 3 60.72 11.14 1.88
C ALA A 3 59.76 10.45 1.48
N TRP A 4 58.97 10.24 1.68
CA TRP A 4 57.96 9.71 1.36
C TRP A 4 56.80 9.88 1.63
N MET A 5 56.09 10.13 1.21
CA MET A 5 54.97 10.28 1.11
C MET A 5 54.05 9.41 0.96
N ILE A 6 53.26 9.29 1.35
CA ILE A 6 52.35 8.54 1.21
C ILE A 6 51.11 8.97 1.15
N ILE A 7 50.47 8.81 0.48
CA ILE A 7 49.30 9.21 0.35
C ILE A 7 48.35 8.33 0.55
N ALA A 8 47.58 8.45 1.17
CA ALA A 8 46.62 7.73 1.48
C ALA A 8 45.53 7.98 0.86
N LEU A 9 45.04 7.55 0.20
CA LEU A 9 43.98 7.75 -0.35
C LEU A 9 42.90 7.21 0.20
N VAL A 10 42.13 7.57 0.30
CA VAL A 10 41.02 7.22 0.77
C VAL A 10 40.01 7.14 0.05
N LEU A 11 39.41 6.61 -0.05
CA LEU A 11 38.40 6.49 -0.62
C LEU A 11 37.25 6.36 -0.06
N GLN A 12 36.47 6.66 -0.24
CA GLN A 12 35.35 6.62 0.23
C GLN A 12 34.36 6.17 -0.33
N ALA A 13 33.84 5.70 -0.36
CA ALA A 13 32.90 5.18 -0.75
C ALA A 13 31.75 5.57 -0.57
N GLY A 14 31.28 5.88 -0.99
CA GLY A 14 30.21 6.40 -0.87
C GLY A 14 29.07 5.71 -0.93
N MET A 15 28.54 5.38 -0.86
CA MET A 15 27.54 4.88 -0.90
C MET A 15 26.38 5.07 -0.76
N GLY A 16 25.91 4.98 -0.77
CA GLY A 16 24.90 5.13 -0.54
C GLY A 16 23.81 5.39 -0.91
N GLN A 17 23.40 5.33 -1.29
CA GLN A 17 22.43 5.58 -1.58
C GLN A 17 21.32 5.08 -1.71
N ALA A 18 21.22 4.65 -1.75
CA ALA A 18 20.26 4.08 -1.78
C ALA A 18 19.16 4.46 -1.49
N GLN A 19 19.04 4.69 -1.31
CA GLN A 19 18.18 5.02 -0.98
C GLN A 19 17.12 5.21 -1.29
N ASN A 20 16.89 5.29 -1.59
CA ASN A 20 15.91 5.51 -1.84
C ASN A 20 15.08 5.03 -1.92
N ALA A 21 15.27 4.87 -1.83
CA ALA A 21 14.69 4.61 -1.89
C ALA A 21 13.75 4.10 -2.13
N SER A 22 13.77 3.54 -2.48
CA SER A 22 12.94 3.07 -2.80
C SER A 22 11.91 3.11 -2.25
N SER A 23 11.88 3.50 -1.63
CA SER A 23 10.73 3.73 -1.13
C SER A 23 9.66 2.78 -1.40
N GLN A 24 9.89 1.67 -1.81
CA GLN A 24 8.85 0.72 -1.97
C GLN A 24 8.41 0.23 -0.62
N GLN A 25 7.11 0.32 -0.35
CA GLN A 25 6.56 -0.03 0.93
C GLN A 25 5.47 -1.08 0.75
N ARG A 26 5.01 -1.60 1.85
CA ARG A 26 3.98 -2.62 1.83
C ARG A 26 2.93 -2.29 2.88
N TRP A 27 1.68 -2.40 2.50
CA TRP A 27 0.57 -2.13 3.41
C TRP A 27 -0.42 -3.27 3.36
N GLN A 28 -1.08 -3.51 4.47
CA GLN A 28 -2.16 -4.46 4.52
C GLN A 28 -3.40 -3.74 4.99
N GLY A 29 -4.50 -3.94 4.29
CA GLY A 29 -5.73 -3.27 4.68
C GLY A 29 -6.85 -3.68 3.75
N PHE A 30 -7.96 -2.99 3.89
CA PHE A 30 -9.13 -3.29 3.07
C PHE A 30 -9.28 -2.24 1.98
N VAL A 31 -9.71 -2.68 0.80
CA VAL A 31 -10.00 -1.73 -0.25
C VAL A 31 -11.39 -1.15 0.03
N THR A 32 -11.43 0.15 0.21
CA THR A 32 -12.65 0.87 0.48
C THR A 32 -12.71 2.05 -0.50
N ASP A 33 -13.43 3.11 -0.17
CA ASP A 33 -13.44 4.29 -1.01
C ASP A 33 -13.01 5.49 -0.20
N THR A 34 -12.59 6.54 -0.88
CA THR A 34 -12.00 7.68 -0.21
C THR A 34 -13.03 8.62 0.41
N HIS A 35 -14.28 8.54 0.00
CA HIS A 35 -15.30 9.44 0.52
C HIS A 35 -15.97 8.86 1.77
N CYS A 36 -16.51 7.67 1.67
CA CYS A 36 -17.14 7.04 2.81
C CYS A 36 -16.09 6.41 3.73
N GLY A 37 -15.00 5.97 3.14
CA GLY A 37 -13.90 5.46 3.93
C GLY A 37 -14.32 4.38 4.88
N THR A 38 -14.08 4.62 6.17
CA THR A 38 -14.42 3.66 7.20
C THR A 38 -15.90 3.66 7.54
N ASN A 39 -16.65 4.59 6.95
CA ASN A 39 -18.09 4.66 7.20
C ASN A 39 -18.93 3.78 6.28
N CYS A 40 -18.33 3.18 5.27
CA CYS A 40 -19.05 2.23 4.49
C CYS A 40 -19.41 1.09 5.43
N GLN A 41 -20.69 0.72 5.40
CA GLN A 41 -21.18 -0.24 6.34
C GLN A 41 -20.23 -1.41 6.46
N VAL A 42 -19.87 -1.77 7.63
CA VAL A 42 -18.98 -2.89 7.81
C VAL A 42 -19.79 -4.12 8.20
N THR A 43 -19.27 -5.24 7.77
CA THR A 43 -19.88 -6.52 8.09
C THR A 43 -19.45 -6.95 9.47
N LYS A 44 -19.95 -8.08 9.91
CA LYS A 44 -19.56 -8.65 11.18
C LYS A 44 -18.06 -8.82 11.32
N ASN A 45 -17.38 -9.03 10.19
CA ASN A 45 -15.95 -9.27 10.25
C ASN A 45 -15.16 -8.01 10.09
N MET A 46 -15.80 -6.88 10.23
CA MET A 46 -15.15 -5.59 10.14
C MET A 46 -14.59 -5.30 8.76
N THR A 47 -15.20 -5.89 7.73
CA THR A 47 -14.82 -5.58 6.37
C THR A 47 -15.84 -4.59 5.80
N PRO A 48 -15.39 -3.73 4.90
CA PRO A 48 -16.33 -2.81 4.26
C PRO A 48 -17.36 -3.58 3.43
N ASP A 49 -18.51 -2.99 3.27
CA ASP A 49 -19.55 -3.59 2.45
C ASP A 49 -19.26 -3.26 0.99
N LYS A 50 -19.10 -4.28 0.18
CA LYS A 50 -18.74 -4.08 -1.20
C LYS A 50 -19.74 -3.21 -1.96
N LYS A 51 -21.02 -3.40 -1.71
CA LYS A 51 -22.02 -2.60 -2.39
C LYS A 51 -21.91 -1.13 -2.05
N CYS A 52 -21.60 -0.86 -0.79
CA CYS A 52 -21.41 0.52 -0.35
C CYS A 52 -20.20 1.13 -1.05
N VAL A 53 -19.08 0.41 -1.04
CA VAL A 53 -17.86 0.91 -1.63
C VAL A 53 -18.06 1.17 -3.12
N ASP A 54 -18.64 0.21 -3.83
CA ASP A 54 -18.82 0.35 -5.27
C ASP A 54 -19.78 1.49 -5.61
N ARG A 55 -20.80 1.68 -4.79
CA ARG A 55 -21.73 2.77 -5.03
C ARG A 55 -21.04 4.12 -4.83
N CYS A 56 -20.24 4.25 -3.77
CA CYS A 56 -19.55 5.51 -3.54
C CYS A 56 -18.60 5.84 -4.69
N VAL A 57 -17.94 4.82 -5.21
CA VAL A 57 -17.04 5.05 -6.34
C VAL A 57 -17.82 5.45 -7.58
N ARG A 58 -18.96 4.83 -7.83
CA ARG A 58 -19.80 5.23 -8.96
C ARG A 58 -20.29 6.66 -8.82
N GLU A 59 -20.37 7.15 -7.59
CA GLU A 59 -20.85 8.50 -7.35
C GLU A 59 -19.71 9.51 -7.27
N GLY A 60 -18.50 9.12 -7.65
CA GLY A 60 -17.41 10.06 -7.77
C GLY A 60 -16.24 9.85 -6.83
N SER A 61 -16.35 8.93 -5.92
CA SER A 61 -15.26 8.63 -5.00
C SER A 61 -14.21 7.79 -5.71
N LYS A 62 -13.08 7.59 -5.05
CA LYS A 62 -12.03 6.72 -5.59
C LYS A 62 -11.82 5.56 -4.65
N TYR A 63 -11.32 4.47 -5.18
CA TYR A 63 -10.94 3.36 -4.32
C TYR A 63 -9.73 3.79 -3.49
N GLY A 64 -9.74 3.36 -2.25
CA GLY A 64 -8.66 3.65 -1.34
C GLY A 64 -8.34 2.44 -0.50
N LEU A 65 -7.26 2.52 0.24
CA LEU A 65 -6.85 1.42 1.12
C LEU A 65 -7.00 1.88 2.57
N TRP A 66 -7.76 1.13 3.32
CA TRP A 66 -8.05 1.43 4.72
C TRP A 66 -7.03 0.66 5.56
N VAL A 67 -6.07 1.39 6.13
CA VAL A 67 -5.02 0.82 6.94
C VAL A 67 -5.12 1.44 8.32
N GLY A 68 -5.41 0.62 9.33
CA GLY A 68 -5.61 1.14 10.67
C GLY A 68 -6.81 2.06 10.68
N ASN A 69 -6.58 3.34 10.91
CA ASN A 69 -7.67 4.31 10.85
C ASN A 69 -7.42 5.37 9.79
N HIS A 70 -6.67 5.04 8.78
CA HIS A 70 -6.34 5.96 7.71
C HIS A 70 -6.73 5.36 6.37
N VAL A 71 -7.16 6.19 5.44
CA VAL A 71 -7.51 5.73 4.10
C VAL A 71 -6.63 6.45 3.10
N TYR A 72 -5.88 5.68 2.33
CA TYR A 72 -5.03 6.21 1.27
C TYR A 72 -5.71 6.00 -0.07
N THR A 73 -5.56 6.94 -0.99
CA THR A 73 -6.06 6.73 -2.34
C THR A 73 -5.19 5.72 -3.06
N LEU A 74 -5.78 4.86 -3.86
CA LEU A 74 -5.03 3.85 -4.61
C LEU A 74 -4.99 4.22 -6.09
N GLU A 75 -3.81 4.12 -6.69
CA GLU A 75 -3.66 4.34 -8.12
C GLU A 75 -2.80 3.22 -8.69
N PRO A 76 -3.15 2.67 -9.83
CA PRO A 76 -4.30 3.05 -10.65
C PRO A 76 -5.57 2.43 -10.11
N GLN A 77 -6.66 3.11 -10.33
CA GLN A 77 -7.96 2.67 -9.82
C GLN A 77 -8.38 1.32 -10.36
N SER A 78 -7.97 1.01 -11.58
CA SER A 78 -8.36 -0.26 -12.19
C SER A 78 -7.79 -1.46 -11.44
N LYS A 79 -6.61 -1.31 -10.86
CA LYS A 79 -6.05 -2.41 -10.09
C LYS A 79 -6.80 -2.57 -8.77
N ALA A 80 -7.20 -1.47 -8.18
CA ALA A 80 -7.89 -1.51 -6.91
C ALA A 80 -9.31 -2.05 -7.05
N ALA A 81 -9.98 -1.73 -8.15
CA ALA A 81 -11.37 -2.09 -8.33
C ALA A 81 -11.64 -3.58 -8.19
N ARG A 82 -10.68 -4.38 -8.60
CA ARG A 82 -10.84 -5.83 -8.53
C ARG A 82 -10.95 -6.35 -7.13
N TYR A 83 -10.49 -5.56 -6.17
CA TYR A 83 -10.41 -6.00 -4.80
C TYR A 83 -11.31 -5.22 -3.87
N ALA A 84 -12.34 -4.59 -4.42
CA ALA A 84 -13.26 -3.80 -3.60
C ALA A 84 -13.73 -4.59 -2.38
N ALA A 85 -13.61 -3.99 -1.22
CA ALA A 85 -14.03 -4.56 0.05
C ALA A 85 -13.23 -5.77 0.51
N ARG A 86 -12.09 -6.02 -0.10
CA ARG A 86 -11.30 -7.20 0.25
C ARG A 86 -10.06 -6.80 1.06
N ASP A 87 -9.61 -7.74 1.86
CA ASP A 87 -8.39 -7.61 2.65
C ASP A 87 -7.21 -7.92 1.73
N VAL A 88 -6.34 -6.96 1.52
CA VAL A 88 -5.26 -7.11 0.54
C VAL A 88 -3.93 -6.67 1.11
N THR A 89 -2.88 -7.09 0.44
CA THR A 89 -1.54 -6.55 0.65
C THR A 89 -1.18 -5.77 -0.60
N VAL A 90 -0.80 -4.53 -0.42
CA VAL A 90 -0.42 -3.65 -1.52
C VAL A 90 1.05 -3.32 -1.36
N THR A 91 1.80 -3.44 -2.44
CA THR A 91 3.19 -3.01 -2.47
C THR A 91 3.27 -1.86 -3.46
N GLY A 92 3.98 -0.82 -3.10
CA GLY A 92 4.09 0.33 -3.98
C GLY A 92 4.78 1.48 -3.30
N THR A 93 4.53 2.67 -3.79
CA THR A 93 5.16 3.87 -3.24
C THR A 93 4.09 4.85 -2.79
N LEU A 94 4.40 5.58 -1.74
CA LEU A 94 3.48 6.55 -1.18
C LEU A 94 3.86 7.94 -1.65
N ASP A 95 2.88 8.66 -2.14
CA ASP A 95 3.06 10.03 -2.56
C ASP A 95 1.93 10.82 -1.92
N GLY A 96 2.24 11.53 -0.83
CA GLY A 96 1.20 12.22 -0.10
C GLY A 96 0.22 11.23 0.50
N GLU A 97 -1.01 11.29 0.05
CA GLU A 97 -2.06 10.38 0.51
C GLU A 97 -2.39 9.32 -0.52
N THR A 98 -1.55 9.19 -1.54
CA THR A 98 -1.82 8.27 -2.64
C THR A 98 -0.77 7.17 -2.67
N ILE A 99 -1.21 5.94 -2.74
CA ILE A 99 -0.33 4.81 -2.92
C ILE A 99 -0.35 4.44 -4.40
N HIS A 100 0.81 4.48 -5.02
CA HIS A 100 0.95 4.02 -6.39
C HIS A 100 1.25 2.54 -6.34
N ILE A 101 0.33 1.73 -6.82
CA ILE A 101 0.36 0.28 -6.68
C ILE A 101 1.35 -0.35 -7.64
N ASP A 102 2.29 -1.11 -7.12
CA ASP A 102 3.12 -1.96 -7.95
C ASP A 102 2.45 -3.33 -8.02
N SER A 103 2.00 -3.84 -6.88
CA SER A 103 1.29 -5.10 -6.87
C SER A 103 0.23 -5.08 -5.78
N ILE A 104 -0.82 -5.85 -5.99
CA ILE A 104 -1.90 -5.96 -5.03
C ILE A 104 -2.38 -7.39 -5.08
N GLU A 105 -2.59 -7.97 -3.94
CA GLU A 105 -3.01 -9.36 -3.86
C GLU A 105 -3.79 -9.59 -2.58
N PRO A 106 -4.59 -10.64 -2.52
CA PRO A 106 -5.30 -10.95 -1.28
C PRO A 106 -4.28 -11.11 -0.17
N SER A 107 -4.60 -10.64 1.01
CA SER A 107 -3.66 -10.75 2.10
C SER A 107 -3.56 -12.20 2.52
N LYS A 108 -2.43 -12.55 3.14
CA LYS A 108 -2.26 -13.90 3.64
C LYS A 108 -3.26 -14.20 4.72
N ARG A 109 -3.64 -13.18 5.47
CA ARG A 109 -4.64 -13.36 6.50
C ARG A 109 -5.98 -13.78 5.90
N ALA A 110 -6.38 -13.11 4.82
CA ALA A 110 -7.64 -13.44 4.15
C ALA A 110 -7.59 -14.85 3.58
N ALA A 111 -6.47 -15.21 3.01
CA ALA A 111 -6.32 -16.55 2.44
C ALA A 111 -6.42 -17.61 3.52
N THR A 112 -5.82 -17.35 4.67
CA THR A 112 -5.87 -18.28 5.77
C THR A 112 -7.29 -18.44 6.28
N GLU A 113 -7.97 -17.33 6.45
CA GLU A 113 -9.36 -17.39 6.91
C GLU A 113 -10.23 -18.15 5.94
N LYS A 114 -10.01 -17.92 4.68
CA LYS A 114 -10.79 -18.58 3.68
C LYS A 114 -10.56 -20.08 3.69
N SER A 115 -9.34 -20.49 3.89
CA SER A 115 -9.08 -21.90 3.85
C SER A 115 -9.56 -22.62 5.11
N THR A 116 -9.69 -21.94 6.23
CA THR A 116 -10.20 -22.58 7.42
C THR A 116 -11.70 -22.39 7.57
N GLY A 117 -12.25 -21.49 6.85
CA GLY A 117 -13.66 -21.18 6.95
C GLY A 117 -14.53 -22.17 6.20
N GLN A 118 -14.00 -23.27 5.81
CA GLN A 118 -14.74 -24.13 5.08
C GLN A 118 -15.58 -24.89 5.74
#